data_2c7ceebf27807c987cb4d41d1ebed3dd
#
_entry.id   2c7ceebf27807c987cb4d41d1ebed3dd
#
_cell.length_a   1.000
_cell.length_b   1.000
_cell.length_c   1.000
_cell.angle_alpha   90.00
_cell.angle_beta   90.00
_cell.angle_gamma   90.00
#
_symmetry.space_group_name_H-M   'P 1'
#
loop_
_entity.id
_entity.type
_entity.pdbx_description
1 polymer ?
#
loop_
_entity_poly.entity_id
_entity_poly.type
_entity_poly.pdbx_seq_one_letter_code
_entity_poly.pdbx_strand_id
1 'polypeptide(L)'
;MRSKADHTYGYAEALADGVVRPVVFMAYSGQARWRDSAGEEHEARLGEPLSAEQTARAWRTALDPAGEWMPAVIAAADQRLRQKREHVPDAGGMIIASDRTAARAYATLLTKMTGEAPTVVLSDDPGSSARISEFAASTSRWLVAVRMVSEGVDVPRLSVGIYATSASTPLFFAQAIGRFVRSRRAGETASIFLPSVPNLLQLASELEAQRNHVLGKPHRESEGDPLDADPATRTQNEPGEEKGFTSLGADAELDQVIFDGSSFGTATPAGSDEEADYLGIPGLLDAEQMRALLHRRQDEQLQKRAQAGAPAPSMTTHGQLRELRRELNALVSVAHHRTGKPHGWIHNELRRRCGGPPIAAATRDQLKARIDAVRQLNAES
;
A
#
# COMPACT_ATOMS: atom_id res chain seq x y z
N MET A 1 -23.10 -23.93 5.97
CA MET A 1 -22.01 -24.89 5.66
C MET A 1 -20.80 -24.08 5.19
N ARG A 2 -19.68 -24.11 5.88
CA ARG A 2 -18.40 -23.57 5.38
C ARG A 2 -17.70 -24.73 4.66
N SER A 3 -17.52 -24.63 3.35
CA SER A 3 -16.68 -25.56 2.62
C SER A 3 -15.22 -25.28 2.98
N LYS A 4 -14.48 -26.30 3.37
CA LYS A 4 -13.03 -26.23 3.59
C LYS A 4 -12.39 -26.56 2.25
N ALA A 5 -11.53 -25.67 1.74
CA ALA A 5 -10.80 -25.99 0.51
C ALA A 5 -9.80 -27.11 0.80
N ASP A 6 -9.76 -28.11 -0.06
CA ASP A 6 -8.83 -29.26 0.07
C ASP A 6 -7.39 -28.85 -0.31
N HIS A 7 -7.24 -27.80 -1.12
CA HIS A 7 -5.96 -27.20 -1.51
C HIS A 7 -6.16 -25.72 -1.83
N THR A 8 -5.24 -24.87 -1.41
CA THR A 8 -5.25 -23.43 -1.71
C THR A 8 -3.96 -23.11 -2.46
N TYR A 9 -4.07 -22.82 -3.76
CA TYR A 9 -2.96 -22.32 -4.56
C TYR A 9 -2.91 -20.80 -4.43
N GLY A 10 -2.04 -20.32 -3.55
CA GLY A 10 -1.94 -18.90 -3.20
C GLY A 10 -0.85 -18.16 -4.00
N TYR A 11 -0.75 -16.85 -3.77
CA TYR A 11 0.26 -15.98 -4.39
C TYR A 11 1.70 -16.46 -4.14
N ALA A 12 1.96 -16.98 -2.95
CA ALA A 12 3.25 -17.49 -2.54
C ALA A 12 3.70 -18.73 -3.34
N GLU A 13 2.79 -19.69 -3.55
CA GLU A 13 3.05 -20.89 -4.35
C GLU A 13 3.25 -20.55 -5.82
N ALA A 14 2.39 -19.68 -6.36
CA ALA A 14 2.49 -19.17 -7.73
C ALA A 14 3.82 -18.42 -8.00
N LEU A 15 4.36 -17.74 -6.97
CA LEU A 15 5.65 -17.07 -7.05
C LEU A 15 6.82 -18.07 -7.04
N ALA A 16 6.76 -19.10 -6.19
CA ALA A 16 7.75 -20.17 -6.15
C ALA A 16 7.81 -20.93 -7.48
N ASP A 17 6.66 -21.13 -8.11
CA ASP A 17 6.54 -21.75 -9.44
C ASP A 17 6.93 -20.82 -10.59
N GLY A 18 7.27 -19.56 -10.31
CA GLY A 18 7.65 -18.57 -11.32
C GLY A 18 6.50 -18.08 -12.21
N VAL A 19 5.26 -18.40 -11.85
CA VAL A 19 4.05 -17.99 -12.59
C VAL A 19 3.72 -16.53 -12.38
N VAL A 20 4.06 -16.00 -11.20
CA VAL A 20 3.87 -14.59 -10.83
C VAL A 20 5.19 -13.92 -10.47
N ARG A 21 5.25 -12.60 -10.61
CA ARG A 21 6.40 -11.76 -10.26
C ARG A 21 6.19 -11.03 -8.93
N PRO A 22 7.27 -10.68 -8.23
CA PRO A 22 7.19 -9.92 -6.99
C PRO A 22 6.67 -8.50 -7.24
N VAL A 23 6.03 -7.93 -6.21
CA VAL A 23 5.47 -6.58 -6.21
C VAL A 23 6.30 -5.68 -5.30
N VAL A 24 6.61 -4.49 -5.77
CA VAL A 24 7.19 -3.40 -4.97
C VAL A 24 6.09 -2.36 -4.76
N PHE A 25 5.68 -2.15 -3.53
CA PHE A 25 4.71 -1.12 -3.21
C PHE A 25 5.41 0.19 -2.86
N MET A 26 5.01 1.26 -3.53
CA MET A 26 5.47 2.62 -3.31
C MET A 26 4.33 3.42 -2.69
N ALA A 27 4.39 3.64 -1.38
CA ALA A 27 3.35 4.31 -0.64
C ALA A 27 3.64 5.82 -0.54
N TYR A 28 2.67 6.61 -0.97
CA TYR A 28 2.74 8.07 -0.95
C TYR A 28 1.85 8.63 0.14
N SER A 29 2.43 9.47 0.99
CA SER A 29 1.72 10.31 1.94
C SER A 29 1.53 11.73 1.38
N GLY A 30 1.10 12.63 2.22
CA GLY A 30 0.96 14.06 1.91
C GLY A 30 -0.01 14.72 2.86
N GLN A 31 0.11 16.04 2.98
CA GLN A 31 -0.77 16.87 3.78
C GLN A 31 -2.02 17.19 2.97
N ALA A 32 -3.15 16.65 3.38
CA ALA A 32 -4.44 16.86 2.74
C ALA A 32 -5.22 17.95 3.47
N ARG A 33 -5.78 18.91 2.73
CA ARG A 33 -6.62 19.99 3.24
C ARG A 33 -7.98 19.97 2.57
N TRP A 34 -9.02 20.08 3.36
CA TRP A 34 -10.40 20.13 2.86
C TRP A 34 -11.26 21.06 3.70
N ARG A 35 -12.39 21.45 3.13
CA ARG A 35 -13.44 22.22 3.82
C ARG A 35 -14.67 21.33 3.98
N ASP A 36 -15.22 21.32 5.17
CA ASP A 36 -16.44 20.56 5.47
C ASP A 36 -17.72 21.34 5.12
N SER A 37 -18.90 20.73 5.37
CA SER A 37 -20.21 21.34 5.11
C SER A 37 -20.52 22.56 5.98
N ALA A 38 -19.84 22.73 7.11
CA ALA A 38 -19.96 23.90 8.00
C ALA A 38 -19.08 25.06 7.53
N GLY A 39 -18.22 24.84 6.53
CA GLY A 39 -17.24 25.81 6.02
C GLY A 39 -15.93 25.81 6.81
N GLU A 40 -15.73 24.88 7.76
CA GLU A 40 -14.50 24.75 8.52
C GLU A 40 -13.42 24.05 7.69
N GLU A 41 -12.19 24.58 7.76
CA GLU A 41 -11.04 23.99 7.10
C GLU A 41 -10.34 22.99 8.03
N HIS A 42 -10.05 21.84 7.46
CA HIS A 42 -9.38 20.74 8.14
C HIS A 42 -8.10 20.38 7.39
N GLU A 43 -7.13 19.88 8.14
CA GLU A 43 -5.86 19.42 7.61
C GLU A 43 -5.48 18.11 8.27
N ALA A 44 -4.99 17.15 7.49
CA ALA A 44 -4.48 15.89 8.01
C ALA A 44 -3.46 15.28 7.05
N ARG A 45 -2.45 14.61 7.61
CA ARG A 45 -1.44 13.90 6.82
C ARG A 45 -1.84 12.44 6.63
N LEU A 46 -1.79 11.96 5.38
CA LEU A 46 -1.96 10.55 5.08
C LEU A 46 -0.86 9.73 5.78
N GLY A 47 -1.25 8.57 6.34
CA GLY A 47 -0.34 7.69 7.08
C GLY A 47 -0.25 7.97 8.57
N GLU A 48 -0.76 9.10 9.05
CA GLU A 48 -0.88 9.38 10.49
C GLU A 48 -2.09 8.67 11.11
N PRO A 49 -2.07 8.49 12.46
CA PRO A 49 -3.23 7.96 13.18
C PRO A 49 -4.37 8.97 13.17
N LEU A 50 -5.29 8.80 12.25
CA LEU A 50 -6.48 9.62 12.08
C LEU A 50 -7.73 8.81 12.47
N SER A 51 -8.84 9.50 12.75
CA SER A 51 -10.14 8.85 12.79
C SER A 51 -10.50 8.25 11.43
N ALA A 52 -11.41 7.27 11.40
CA ALA A 52 -11.85 6.67 10.14
C ALA A 52 -12.42 7.72 9.16
N GLU A 53 -13.14 8.70 9.69
CA GLU A 53 -13.72 9.80 8.92
C GLU A 53 -12.63 10.73 8.34
N GLN A 54 -11.68 11.16 9.18
CA GLN A 54 -10.55 11.99 8.73
C GLN A 54 -9.71 11.26 7.69
N THR A 55 -9.43 9.97 7.91
CA THR A 55 -8.72 9.14 6.92
C THR A 55 -9.45 9.10 5.59
N ALA A 56 -10.76 8.87 5.61
CA ALA A 56 -11.58 8.83 4.38
C ALA A 56 -11.57 10.17 3.63
N ARG A 57 -11.65 11.29 4.36
CA ARG A 57 -11.62 12.64 3.77
C ARG A 57 -10.25 12.99 3.22
N ALA A 58 -9.17 12.77 3.98
CA ALA A 58 -7.80 12.98 3.52
C ALA A 58 -7.47 12.12 2.28
N TRP A 59 -7.89 10.86 2.29
CA TRP A 59 -7.70 9.96 1.16
C TRP A 59 -8.46 10.44 -0.09
N ARG A 60 -9.71 10.84 0.06
CA ARG A 60 -10.51 11.39 -1.04
C ARG A 60 -9.90 12.69 -1.59
N THR A 61 -9.37 13.55 -0.72
CA THR A 61 -8.67 14.78 -1.11
C THR A 61 -7.39 14.46 -1.90
N ALA A 62 -6.61 13.48 -1.49
CA ALA A 62 -5.41 13.05 -2.22
C ALA A 62 -5.74 12.51 -3.62
N LEU A 63 -6.86 11.80 -3.77
CA LEU A 63 -7.31 11.26 -5.05
C LEU A 63 -7.98 12.31 -5.96
N ASP A 64 -8.13 13.54 -5.53
CA ASP A 64 -8.70 14.61 -6.36
C ASP A 64 -7.77 14.89 -7.56
N PRO A 65 -8.24 14.72 -8.81
CA PRO A 65 -7.43 14.99 -9.98
C PRO A 65 -7.05 16.47 -10.16
N ALA A 66 -7.74 17.39 -9.51
CA ALA A 66 -7.44 18.81 -9.50
C ALA A 66 -6.39 19.21 -8.45
N GLY A 67 -6.08 18.32 -7.49
CA GLY A 67 -5.04 18.52 -6.48
C GLY A 67 -3.63 18.29 -7.02
N GLU A 68 -2.63 18.37 -6.16
CA GLU A 68 -1.21 18.20 -6.52
C GLU A 68 -0.75 16.73 -6.33
N TRP A 69 -1.40 15.98 -5.44
CA TRP A 69 -1.01 14.61 -5.09
C TRP A 69 -1.09 13.66 -6.30
N MET A 70 -2.24 13.61 -6.98
CA MET A 70 -2.43 12.71 -8.13
C MET A 70 -1.50 13.01 -9.30
N PRO A 71 -1.31 14.29 -9.74
CA PRO A 71 -0.31 14.61 -10.75
C PRO A 71 1.10 14.15 -10.37
N ALA A 72 1.52 14.35 -9.11
CA ALA A 72 2.84 13.93 -8.63
C ALA A 72 3.01 12.41 -8.67
N VAL A 73 2.04 11.65 -8.18
CA VAL A 73 2.08 10.18 -8.22
C VAL A 73 2.02 9.63 -9.64
N ILE A 74 1.23 10.24 -10.53
CA ILE A 74 1.20 9.88 -11.95
C ILE A 74 2.57 10.14 -12.61
N ALA A 75 3.23 11.26 -12.29
CA ALA A 75 4.57 11.57 -12.79
C ALA A 75 5.59 10.53 -12.36
N ALA A 76 5.61 10.19 -11.07
CA ALA A 76 6.49 9.18 -10.51
C ALA A 76 6.26 7.78 -11.14
N ALA A 77 5.00 7.40 -11.30
CA ALA A 77 4.63 6.13 -11.92
C ALA A 77 5.00 6.09 -13.42
N ASP A 78 4.84 7.20 -14.15
CA ASP A 78 5.25 7.29 -15.55
C ASP A 78 6.76 7.24 -15.71
N GLN A 79 7.52 7.91 -14.84
CA GLN A 79 8.98 7.80 -14.79
C GLN A 79 9.39 6.34 -14.55
N ARG A 80 8.74 5.67 -13.60
CA ARG A 80 8.99 4.24 -13.33
C ARG A 80 8.66 3.36 -14.52
N LEU A 81 7.57 3.64 -15.24
CA LEU A 81 7.20 2.88 -16.44
C LEU A 81 8.22 3.11 -17.57
N ARG A 82 8.71 4.34 -17.77
CA ARG A 82 9.77 4.63 -18.77
C ARG A 82 11.03 3.79 -18.49
N GLN A 83 11.51 3.78 -17.25
CA GLN A 83 12.69 2.98 -16.86
C GLN A 83 12.49 1.49 -17.11
N LYS A 84 11.30 0.96 -16.79
CA LYS A 84 10.98 -0.45 -17.11
C LYS A 84 11.00 -0.72 -18.60
N ARG A 85 10.53 0.21 -19.41
CA ARG A 85 10.48 0.08 -20.88
C ARG A 85 11.84 0.11 -21.55
N GLU A 86 12.89 0.57 -20.89
CA GLU A 86 14.27 0.43 -21.34
C GLU A 86 14.68 -1.05 -21.48
N HIS A 87 14.15 -1.93 -20.61
CA HIS A 87 14.46 -3.36 -20.60
C HIS A 87 13.30 -4.22 -21.16
N VAL A 88 12.07 -3.73 -21.04
CA VAL A 88 10.83 -4.39 -21.47
C VAL A 88 9.99 -3.39 -22.27
N PRO A 89 10.28 -3.20 -23.59
CA PRO A 89 9.74 -2.08 -24.39
C PRO A 89 8.22 -2.01 -24.46
N ASP A 90 7.53 -3.14 -24.27
CA ASP A 90 6.07 -3.24 -24.27
C ASP A 90 5.45 -3.17 -22.87
N ALA A 91 6.23 -2.92 -21.81
CA ALA A 91 5.70 -2.79 -20.46
C ALA A 91 4.57 -1.74 -20.41
N GLY A 92 3.47 -2.08 -19.74
CA GLY A 92 2.28 -1.24 -19.62
C GLY A 92 2.03 -0.82 -18.17
N GLY A 93 1.35 0.32 -18.03
CA GLY A 93 0.84 0.83 -16.75
C GLY A 93 -0.68 0.84 -16.73
N MET A 94 -1.28 0.79 -15.53
CA MET A 94 -2.73 0.94 -15.35
C MET A 94 -3.04 1.80 -14.14
N ILE A 95 -3.97 2.75 -14.30
CA ILE A 95 -4.60 3.48 -13.20
C ILE A 95 -5.94 2.83 -12.88
N ILE A 96 -6.13 2.45 -11.62
CA ILE A 96 -7.40 1.93 -11.10
C ILE A 96 -8.15 3.09 -10.46
N ALA A 97 -9.15 3.64 -11.16
CA ALA A 97 -9.91 4.79 -10.71
C ALA A 97 -11.14 4.39 -9.88
N SER A 98 -11.60 5.28 -9.00
CA SER A 98 -12.80 5.09 -8.19
C SER A 98 -14.07 5.01 -9.02
N ASP A 99 -14.19 5.90 -10.00
CA ASP A 99 -15.39 6.10 -10.83
C ASP A 99 -15.03 6.63 -12.23
N ARG A 100 -16.05 6.82 -13.07
CA ARG A 100 -15.90 7.27 -14.45
C ARG A 100 -15.37 8.70 -14.58
N THR A 101 -15.77 9.58 -13.65
CA THR A 101 -15.35 10.99 -13.66
C THR A 101 -13.86 11.07 -13.35
N ALA A 102 -13.42 10.42 -12.29
CA ALA A 102 -12.01 10.29 -11.94
C ALA A 102 -11.18 9.64 -13.07
N ALA A 103 -11.69 8.56 -13.68
CA ALA A 103 -11.00 7.89 -14.79
C ALA A 103 -10.74 8.82 -15.97
N ARG A 104 -11.73 9.62 -16.38
CA ARG A 104 -11.60 10.59 -17.48
C ARG A 104 -10.65 11.73 -17.12
N ALA A 105 -10.71 12.22 -15.87
CA ALA A 105 -9.81 13.26 -15.39
C ALA A 105 -8.35 12.76 -15.35
N TYR A 106 -8.09 11.55 -14.86
CA TYR A 106 -6.75 10.94 -14.89
C TYR A 106 -6.25 10.69 -16.30
N ALA A 107 -7.13 10.30 -17.22
CA ALA A 107 -6.77 10.17 -18.64
C ALA A 107 -6.34 11.51 -19.24
N THR A 108 -7.04 12.60 -18.90
CA THR A 108 -6.69 13.96 -19.33
C THR A 108 -5.34 14.39 -18.75
N LEU A 109 -5.09 14.12 -17.46
CA LEU A 109 -3.80 14.37 -16.80
C LEU A 109 -2.66 13.61 -17.50
N LEU A 110 -2.82 12.30 -17.73
CA LEU A 110 -1.84 11.49 -18.45
C LEU A 110 -1.55 12.06 -19.82
N THR A 111 -2.57 12.39 -20.60
CA THR A 111 -2.39 12.98 -21.94
C THR A 111 -1.60 14.26 -21.87
N LYS A 112 -1.92 15.15 -20.92
CA LYS A 112 -1.20 16.42 -20.72
C LYS A 112 0.26 16.22 -20.34
N MET A 113 0.55 15.22 -19.50
CA MET A 113 1.89 14.98 -18.94
C MET A 113 2.78 14.19 -19.91
N THR A 114 2.22 13.24 -20.64
CA THR A 114 2.99 12.29 -21.47
C THR A 114 2.95 12.61 -22.95
N GLY A 115 1.98 13.42 -23.40
CA GLY A 115 1.70 13.66 -24.82
C GLY A 115 0.94 12.51 -25.50
N GLU A 116 0.68 11.40 -24.81
CA GLU A 116 -0.01 10.22 -25.34
C GLU A 116 -1.35 10.02 -24.63
N ALA A 117 -2.42 9.82 -25.38
CA ALA A 117 -3.71 9.49 -24.79
C ALA A 117 -3.71 8.03 -24.29
N PRO A 118 -4.09 7.78 -23.02
CA PRO A 118 -4.23 6.43 -22.52
C PRO A 118 -5.47 5.73 -23.07
N THR A 119 -5.45 4.40 -23.08
CA THR A 119 -6.69 3.63 -23.31
C THR A 119 -7.59 3.76 -22.09
N VAL A 120 -8.85 4.14 -22.27
CA VAL A 120 -9.84 4.27 -21.19
C VAL A 120 -10.87 3.16 -21.30
N VAL A 121 -11.05 2.42 -20.20
CA VAL A 121 -12.02 1.33 -20.09
C VAL A 121 -12.97 1.61 -18.93
N LEU A 122 -14.24 1.81 -19.27
CA LEU A 122 -15.31 2.03 -18.31
C LEU A 122 -16.22 0.79 -18.30
N SER A 123 -16.67 0.36 -17.12
CA SER A 123 -17.34 -0.93 -16.90
C SER A 123 -18.56 -1.20 -17.79
N ASP A 124 -19.32 -0.16 -18.14
CA ASP A 124 -20.58 -0.32 -18.86
C ASP A 124 -20.50 0.16 -20.33
N ASP A 125 -19.30 0.51 -20.81
CA ASP A 125 -19.14 0.95 -22.19
C ASP A 125 -19.17 -0.25 -23.14
N PRO A 126 -20.02 -0.23 -24.18
CA PRO A 126 -19.92 -1.22 -25.24
C PRO A 126 -18.51 -1.26 -25.84
N GLY A 127 -17.94 -2.45 -25.99
CA GLY A 127 -16.59 -2.61 -26.54
C GLY A 127 -15.45 -2.49 -25.53
N SER A 128 -15.73 -2.44 -24.21
CA SER A 128 -14.69 -2.46 -23.18
C SER A 128 -13.73 -3.64 -23.31
N SER A 129 -14.25 -4.84 -23.56
CA SER A 129 -13.44 -6.05 -23.77
C SER A 129 -12.57 -5.97 -25.02
N ALA A 130 -13.07 -5.37 -26.10
CA ALA A 130 -12.30 -5.17 -27.33
C ALA A 130 -11.15 -4.20 -27.10
N ARG A 131 -11.39 -3.07 -26.42
CA ARG A 131 -10.34 -2.10 -26.04
C ARG A 131 -9.28 -2.71 -25.14
N ILE A 132 -9.65 -3.58 -24.21
CA ILE A 132 -8.70 -4.31 -23.37
C ILE A 132 -7.83 -5.24 -24.21
N SER A 133 -8.44 -5.99 -25.13
CA SER A 133 -7.72 -6.90 -26.04
C SER A 133 -6.79 -6.14 -26.98
N GLU A 134 -7.24 -5.00 -27.50
CA GLU A 134 -6.41 -4.11 -28.32
C GLU A 134 -5.24 -3.55 -27.52
N PHE A 135 -5.50 -3.05 -26.30
CA PHE A 135 -4.43 -2.61 -25.41
C PHE A 135 -3.45 -3.74 -25.09
N ALA A 136 -3.92 -4.95 -24.81
CA ALA A 136 -3.07 -6.10 -24.53
C ALA A 136 -2.13 -6.47 -25.68
N ALA A 137 -2.61 -6.33 -26.93
CA ALA A 137 -1.86 -6.61 -28.15
C ALA A 137 -0.98 -5.43 -28.62
N SER A 138 -1.15 -4.24 -28.04
CA SER A 138 -0.44 -3.02 -28.43
C SER A 138 0.80 -2.78 -27.56
N THR A 139 1.55 -1.71 -27.93
CA THR A 139 2.63 -1.16 -27.12
C THR A 139 2.22 0.13 -26.39
N SER A 140 0.92 0.48 -26.38
CA SER A 140 0.39 1.64 -25.67
C SER A 140 0.80 1.64 -24.21
N ARG A 141 1.16 2.81 -23.67
CA ARG A 141 1.80 2.90 -22.35
C ARG A 141 0.82 2.72 -21.21
N TRP A 142 -0.33 3.40 -21.28
CA TRP A 142 -1.24 3.50 -20.15
C TRP A 142 -2.66 3.04 -20.45
N LEU A 143 -3.23 2.32 -19.51
CA LEU A 143 -4.63 1.97 -19.39
C LEU A 143 -5.23 2.70 -18.18
N VAL A 144 -6.38 3.32 -18.32
CA VAL A 144 -7.16 3.85 -17.18
C VAL A 144 -8.45 3.07 -17.10
N ALA A 145 -8.71 2.44 -15.96
CA ALA A 145 -9.85 1.57 -15.76
C ALA A 145 -10.62 1.92 -14.48
N VAL A 146 -11.94 1.80 -14.52
CA VAL A 146 -12.77 1.97 -13.34
C VAL A 146 -12.73 0.69 -12.50
N ARG A 147 -12.90 0.84 -11.19
CA ARG A 147 -12.90 -0.20 -10.14
C ARG A 147 -13.49 -1.58 -10.54
N MET A 148 -14.45 -1.62 -11.44
CA MET A 148 -15.15 -2.84 -11.83
C MET A 148 -14.47 -3.66 -12.93
N VAL A 149 -13.27 -3.35 -13.33
CA VAL A 149 -12.50 -4.20 -14.25
C VAL A 149 -11.98 -5.46 -13.52
N SER A 150 -12.85 -6.05 -12.69
CA SER A 150 -12.53 -7.26 -11.91
C SER A 150 -12.64 -8.53 -12.76
N GLU A 151 -13.42 -8.53 -13.83
CA GLU A 151 -13.61 -9.71 -14.69
C GLU A 151 -13.07 -9.44 -16.09
N GLY A 152 -12.14 -10.29 -16.55
CA GLY A 152 -11.72 -10.36 -17.95
C GLY A 152 -10.50 -9.54 -18.36
N VAL A 153 -9.90 -8.69 -17.52
CA VAL A 153 -8.65 -8.00 -17.87
C VAL A 153 -7.45 -8.89 -17.61
N ASP A 154 -7.05 -9.62 -18.62
CA ASP A 154 -5.79 -10.33 -18.62
C ASP A 154 -4.78 -9.65 -19.56
N VAL A 155 -3.94 -8.80 -18.97
CA VAL A 155 -2.91 -8.05 -19.70
C VAL A 155 -1.55 -8.30 -19.05
N PRO A 156 -0.84 -9.38 -19.41
CA PRO A 156 0.40 -9.79 -18.76
C PRO A 156 1.53 -8.75 -18.78
N ARG A 157 1.46 -7.78 -19.73
CA ARG A 157 2.44 -6.71 -19.85
C ARG A 157 2.28 -5.56 -18.82
N LEU A 158 1.17 -5.55 -18.02
CA LEU A 158 0.98 -4.56 -16.98
C LEU A 158 2.01 -4.77 -15.87
N SER A 159 2.87 -3.79 -15.63
CA SER A 159 3.97 -3.86 -14.67
C SER A 159 4.07 -2.65 -13.73
N VAL A 160 3.30 -1.59 -13.99
CA VAL A 160 3.17 -0.43 -13.12
C VAL A 160 1.69 -0.16 -12.86
N GLY A 161 1.31 0.00 -11.59
CA GLY A 161 -0.06 0.26 -11.18
C GLY A 161 -0.17 1.49 -10.31
N ILE A 162 -1.25 2.25 -10.47
CA ILE A 162 -1.65 3.33 -9.55
C ILE A 162 -2.99 2.95 -8.94
N TYR A 163 -3.00 2.80 -7.61
CA TYR A 163 -4.19 2.49 -6.83
C TYR A 163 -4.93 3.80 -6.50
N ALA A 164 -5.70 4.31 -7.45
CA ALA A 164 -6.43 5.58 -7.37
C ALA A 164 -7.91 5.38 -7.04
N THR A 165 -8.18 4.54 -6.04
CA THR A 165 -9.54 4.24 -5.56
C THR A 165 -9.59 4.19 -4.04
N SER A 166 -10.73 4.53 -3.45
CA SER A 166 -10.98 4.41 -2.01
C SER A 166 -11.48 3.03 -1.57
N ALA A 167 -11.62 2.06 -2.49
CA ALA A 167 -11.95 0.69 -2.13
C ALA A 167 -10.80 0.06 -1.33
N SER A 168 -11.10 -0.57 -0.19
CA SER A 168 -10.07 -1.09 0.72
C SER A 168 -10.41 -2.47 1.29
N THR A 169 -11.33 -3.21 0.65
CA THR A 169 -11.60 -4.59 1.06
C THR A 169 -10.43 -5.50 0.65
N PRO A 170 -10.05 -6.50 1.48
CA PRO A 170 -8.97 -7.42 1.17
C PRO A 170 -9.14 -8.11 -0.18
N LEU A 171 -10.36 -8.53 -0.50
CA LEU A 171 -10.67 -9.20 -1.77
C LEU A 171 -10.43 -8.26 -2.96
N PHE A 172 -10.95 -7.03 -2.90
CA PHE A 172 -10.75 -6.06 -3.98
C PHE A 172 -9.28 -5.72 -4.17
N PHE A 173 -8.55 -5.51 -3.07
CA PHE A 173 -7.11 -5.22 -3.12
C PHE A 173 -6.35 -6.37 -3.78
N ALA A 174 -6.57 -7.62 -3.34
CA ALA A 174 -5.93 -8.79 -3.92
C ALA A 174 -6.24 -8.95 -5.42
N GLN A 175 -7.49 -8.74 -5.83
CA GLN A 175 -7.90 -8.79 -7.24
C GLN A 175 -7.24 -7.67 -8.06
N ALA A 176 -7.18 -6.45 -7.52
CA ALA A 176 -6.54 -5.31 -8.17
C ALA A 176 -5.04 -5.55 -8.38
N ILE A 177 -4.33 -5.99 -7.33
CA ILE A 177 -2.89 -6.27 -7.40
C ILE A 177 -2.62 -7.51 -8.29
N GLY A 178 -3.51 -8.49 -8.25
CA GLY A 178 -3.45 -9.69 -9.10
C GLY A 178 -3.33 -9.41 -10.61
N ARG A 179 -3.75 -8.21 -11.07
CA ARG A 179 -3.61 -7.78 -12.47
C ARG A 179 -2.16 -7.50 -12.88
N PHE A 180 -1.28 -7.24 -11.93
CA PHE A 180 0.11 -6.84 -12.16
C PHE A 180 1.12 -7.96 -11.88
N VAL A 181 0.70 -9.05 -11.26
CA VAL A 181 1.64 -10.08 -10.77
C VAL A 181 2.04 -11.12 -11.81
N ARG A 182 1.42 -11.16 -12.99
CA ARG A 182 1.77 -12.16 -14.00
C ARG A 182 3.20 -12.02 -14.48
N SER A 183 3.97 -13.09 -14.37
CA SER A 183 5.35 -13.15 -14.85
C SER A 183 5.39 -13.51 -16.32
N ARG A 184 6.22 -12.82 -17.11
CA ARG A 184 6.51 -13.16 -18.51
C ARG A 184 7.97 -13.56 -18.69
N ARG A 185 8.84 -13.05 -17.79
CA ARG A 185 10.29 -13.30 -17.81
C ARG A 185 10.82 -13.37 -16.41
N ALA A 186 11.85 -14.15 -16.19
CA ALA A 186 12.55 -14.20 -14.91
C ALA A 186 13.11 -12.82 -14.53
N GLY A 187 13.04 -12.46 -13.26
CA GLY A 187 13.53 -11.18 -12.72
C GLY A 187 12.62 -9.98 -12.93
N GLU A 188 11.47 -10.12 -13.61
CA GLU A 188 10.49 -9.04 -13.69
C GLU A 188 9.87 -8.75 -12.31
N THR A 189 9.64 -7.46 -12.01
CA THR A 189 8.90 -7.00 -10.84
C THR A 189 7.72 -6.13 -11.26
N ALA A 190 6.65 -6.10 -10.46
CA ALA A 190 5.62 -5.08 -10.58
C ALA A 190 5.90 -3.92 -9.61
N SER A 191 5.47 -2.71 -9.95
CA SER A 191 5.55 -1.54 -9.08
C SER A 191 4.17 -0.95 -8.90
N ILE A 192 3.68 -0.87 -7.67
CA ILE A 192 2.34 -0.39 -7.36
C ILE A 192 2.44 0.87 -6.49
N PHE A 193 1.89 1.96 -6.99
CA PHE A 193 1.79 3.25 -6.31
C PHE A 193 0.44 3.31 -5.58
N LEU A 194 0.48 3.59 -4.29
CA LEU A 194 -0.72 3.61 -3.46
C LEU A 194 -0.63 4.72 -2.38
N PRO A 195 -1.77 5.25 -1.91
CA PRO A 195 -1.76 6.20 -0.81
C PRO A 195 -1.39 5.51 0.51
N SER A 196 -0.65 6.22 1.36
CA SER A 196 -0.23 5.77 2.71
C SER A 196 -1.42 5.72 3.67
N VAL A 197 -2.39 4.87 3.38
CA VAL A 197 -3.55 4.62 4.23
C VAL A 197 -3.30 3.35 5.04
N PRO A 198 -3.45 3.35 6.37
CA PRO A 198 -3.08 2.24 7.25
C PRO A 198 -3.59 0.87 6.80
N ASN A 199 -4.86 0.80 6.37
CA ASN A 199 -5.45 -0.43 5.88
C ASN A 199 -4.78 -0.94 4.59
N LEU A 200 -4.48 -0.06 3.62
CA LEU A 200 -3.80 -0.46 2.39
C LEU A 200 -2.37 -0.90 2.66
N LEU A 201 -1.66 -0.20 3.55
CA LEU A 201 -0.29 -0.57 3.94
C LEU A 201 -0.25 -1.94 4.63
N GLN A 202 -1.26 -2.23 5.45
CA GLN A 202 -1.41 -3.55 6.06
C GLN A 202 -1.63 -4.63 5.00
N LEU A 203 -2.58 -4.43 4.08
CA LEU A 203 -2.86 -5.38 3.00
C LEU A 203 -1.64 -5.61 2.09
N ALA A 204 -0.89 -4.55 1.77
CA ALA A 204 0.35 -4.65 1.00
C ALA A 204 1.43 -5.46 1.76
N SER A 205 1.58 -5.20 3.07
CA SER A 205 2.54 -5.92 3.90
C SER A 205 2.17 -7.39 4.08
N GLU A 206 0.88 -7.71 4.22
CA GLU A 206 0.39 -9.09 4.32
C GLU A 206 0.61 -9.88 3.03
N LEU A 207 0.34 -9.25 1.88
CA LEU A 207 0.55 -9.86 0.58
C LEU A 207 2.04 -10.18 0.34
N GLU A 208 2.94 -9.28 0.73
CA GLU A 208 4.38 -9.49 0.63
C GLU A 208 4.93 -10.45 1.70
N ALA A 209 4.32 -10.51 2.89
CA ALA A 209 4.69 -11.46 3.93
C ALA A 209 4.32 -12.91 3.55
N GLN A 210 3.19 -13.13 2.88
CA GLN A 210 2.81 -14.44 2.35
C GLN A 210 3.85 -14.99 1.38
N ARG A 211 4.53 -14.14 0.63
CA ARG A 211 5.65 -14.48 -0.23
C ARG A 211 6.84 -15.07 0.55
N ASN A 212 7.20 -14.48 1.69
CA ASN A 212 8.36 -14.91 2.48
C ASN A 212 8.20 -16.31 3.08
N HIS A 213 6.98 -16.74 3.34
CA HIS A 213 6.71 -18.08 3.89
C HIS A 213 7.11 -19.21 2.92
N VAL A 214 7.16 -18.95 1.61
CA VAL A 214 7.49 -19.95 0.61
C VAL A 214 8.96 -19.91 0.17
N LEU A 215 9.56 -18.73 0.14
CA LEU A 215 10.95 -18.54 -0.31
C LEU A 215 11.98 -18.61 0.83
N GLY A 216 11.56 -18.53 2.08
CA GLY A 216 12.42 -18.62 3.27
C GLY A 216 12.33 -19.99 3.94
N LYS A 217 13.46 -20.51 4.45
CA LYS A 217 13.49 -21.67 5.35
C LYS A 217 12.44 -21.51 6.43
N PRO A 218 11.79 -22.59 6.92
CA PRO A 218 10.71 -22.51 7.88
C PRO A 218 11.16 -21.70 9.11
N HIS A 219 10.67 -20.50 9.21
CA HIS A 219 10.69 -19.77 10.46
C HIS A 219 9.74 -20.54 11.38
N ARG A 220 10.22 -20.91 12.54
CA ARG A 220 9.41 -21.51 13.60
C ARG A 220 8.12 -20.70 13.68
N GLU A 221 7.02 -21.43 13.47
CA GLU A 221 5.68 -20.93 13.69
C GLU A 221 5.62 -20.22 15.04
N SER A 222 5.59 -18.89 15.03
CA SER A 222 4.87 -18.23 16.08
C SER A 222 3.40 -18.51 15.69
N GLU A 223 2.78 -19.41 16.40
CA GLU A 223 1.34 -19.59 16.44
C GLU A 223 0.70 -18.22 16.75
N GLY A 224 0.55 -17.39 15.73
CA GLY A 224 -0.39 -16.31 15.69
C GLY A 224 -1.73 -16.96 15.42
N ASP A 225 -2.45 -17.25 16.49
CA ASP A 225 -3.86 -17.58 16.50
C ASP A 225 -4.59 -16.74 15.45
N PRO A 226 -5.37 -17.31 14.55
CA PRO A 226 -6.23 -16.57 13.64
C PRO A 226 -7.35 -15.95 14.47
N LEU A 227 -7.01 -14.92 15.21
CA LEU A 227 -7.90 -14.21 16.09
C LEU A 227 -8.80 -13.29 15.31
N ASP A 228 -10.07 -13.66 15.36
CA ASP A 228 -11.23 -12.78 15.39
C ASP A 228 -11.13 -11.58 14.43
N ALA A 229 -11.21 -11.89 13.14
CA ALA A 229 -11.87 -11.00 12.23
C ALA A 229 -13.33 -10.94 12.71
N ASP A 230 -13.62 -10.00 13.59
CA ASP A 230 -14.97 -9.61 13.94
C ASP A 230 -15.72 -9.27 12.63
N PRO A 231 -16.77 -10.01 12.26
CA PRO A 231 -17.47 -9.79 11.00
C PRO A 231 -18.32 -8.50 10.99
N ALA A 232 -18.11 -7.62 11.94
CA ALA A 232 -18.92 -6.42 12.16
C ALA A 232 -18.28 -5.13 11.65
N THR A 233 -17.61 -5.15 10.50
CA THR A 233 -17.40 -3.89 9.76
C THR A 233 -17.64 -4.15 8.28
N ARG A 234 -18.87 -4.51 7.96
CA ARG A 234 -19.44 -4.22 6.63
C ARG A 234 -19.66 -2.71 6.55
N THR A 235 -18.60 -1.96 6.41
CA THR A 235 -18.72 -0.63 5.85
C THR A 235 -18.70 -0.81 4.35
N GLN A 236 -19.87 -0.95 3.78
CA GLN A 236 -20.13 -0.58 2.40
C GLN A 236 -19.86 0.92 2.33
N ASN A 237 -18.63 1.33 2.15
CA ASN A 237 -18.30 2.68 1.71
C ASN A 237 -18.49 2.70 0.19
N GLU A 238 -19.74 2.71 -0.25
CA GLU A 238 -20.07 3.45 -1.45
C GLU A 238 -19.78 4.92 -1.13
N PRO A 239 -19.03 5.64 -1.96
CA PRO A 239 -18.87 7.07 -1.81
C PRO A 239 -20.21 7.74 -2.13
N GLY A 240 -21.05 7.85 -1.12
CA GLY A 240 -22.15 8.80 -1.17
C GLY A 240 -21.51 10.17 -1.36
N GLU A 241 -22.01 10.96 -2.29
CA GLU A 241 -21.71 12.38 -2.40
C GLU A 241 -22.05 13.01 -1.06
N GLU A 242 -21.07 13.19 -0.18
CA GLU A 242 -21.25 14.00 1.02
C GLU A 242 -21.45 15.43 0.55
N LYS A 243 -22.70 15.88 0.61
CA LYS A 243 -23.05 17.29 0.37
C LYS A 243 -22.22 18.15 1.31
N GLY A 244 -21.34 18.97 0.75
CA GLY A 244 -20.58 19.95 1.49
C GLY A 244 -19.12 19.64 1.77
N PHE A 245 -18.54 18.59 1.18
CA PHE A 245 -17.09 18.35 1.19
C PHE A 245 -16.44 19.05 -0.03
N THR A 246 -15.42 19.85 0.21
CA THR A 246 -14.61 20.49 -0.83
C THR A 246 -13.14 20.21 -0.59
N SER A 247 -12.49 19.56 -1.53
CA SER A 247 -11.03 19.39 -1.55
C SER A 247 -10.36 20.75 -1.74
N LEU A 248 -9.33 21.03 -0.94
CA LEU A 248 -8.51 22.25 -1.07
C LEU A 248 -7.10 21.94 -1.59
N GLY A 249 -6.70 20.66 -1.58
CA GLY A 249 -5.43 20.17 -2.11
C GLY A 249 -4.73 19.19 -1.20
N ALA A 250 -3.79 18.46 -1.75
CA ALA A 250 -2.85 17.61 -1.01
C ALA A 250 -1.50 17.61 -1.73
N ASP A 251 -0.40 17.75 -0.99
CA ASP A 251 0.95 17.52 -1.49
C ASP A 251 1.26 16.02 -1.55
N ALA A 252 2.37 15.65 -2.18
CA ALA A 252 2.78 14.25 -2.30
C ALA A 252 4.23 14.06 -1.82
N GLU A 253 4.43 12.97 -1.10
CA GLU A 253 5.72 12.56 -0.59
C GLU A 253 5.82 11.04 -0.65
N LEU A 254 6.92 10.49 -1.18
CA LEU A 254 7.19 9.07 -1.10
C LEU A 254 7.51 8.71 0.35
N ASP A 255 6.55 8.12 1.04
CA ASP A 255 6.59 7.83 2.47
C ASP A 255 7.41 6.57 2.75
N GLN A 256 7.11 5.49 2.04
CA GLN A 256 7.81 4.23 2.21
C GLN A 256 7.71 3.33 0.98
N VAL A 257 8.69 2.44 0.86
CA VAL A 257 8.68 1.32 -0.08
C VAL A 257 8.46 0.03 0.70
N ILE A 258 7.47 -0.78 0.31
CA ILE A 258 7.19 -2.09 0.91
C ILE A 258 7.62 -3.16 -0.09
N PHE A 259 8.50 -4.04 0.35
CA PHE A 259 8.98 -5.15 -0.43
C PHE A 259 9.41 -6.29 0.50
N ASP A 260 9.03 -7.52 0.16
CA ASP A 260 9.45 -8.73 0.86
C ASP A 260 9.17 -8.67 2.38
N GLY A 261 7.96 -8.20 2.75
CA GLY A 261 7.55 -8.03 4.15
C GLY A 261 8.32 -6.95 4.93
N SER A 262 9.29 -6.27 4.31
CA SER A 262 10.05 -5.17 4.88
C SER A 262 9.52 -3.82 4.39
N SER A 263 9.63 -2.80 5.23
CA SER A 263 9.32 -1.41 4.88
C SER A 263 10.57 -0.57 4.96
N PHE A 264 10.86 0.15 3.89
CA PHE A 264 11.97 1.10 3.79
C PHE A 264 11.35 2.49 3.85
N GLY A 265 11.55 3.20 4.97
CA GLY A 265 11.09 4.58 5.14
C GLY A 265 11.94 5.53 4.32
N THR A 266 11.32 6.38 3.52
CA THR A 266 12.02 7.33 2.65
C THR A 266 11.71 8.77 3.03
N ALA A 267 10.46 9.12 3.27
CA ALA A 267 9.98 10.48 3.57
C ALA A 267 10.61 11.51 2.63
N THR A 268 10.51 11.26 1.31
CA THR A 268 11.11 12.08 0.26
C THR A 268 10.04 12.82 -0.52
N PRO A 269 10.16 14.17 -0.70
CA PRO A 269 9.22 14.93 -1.51
C PRO A 269 9.12 14.37 -2.93
N ALA A 270 7.91 14.34 -3.48
CA ALA A 270 7.69 13.94 -4.86
C ALA A 270 8.44 14.88 -5.83
N GLY A 271 9.04 14.32 -6.87
CA GLY A 271 9.86 15.03 -7.84
C GLY A 271 11.29 15.32 -7.38
N SER A 272 11.72 14.83 -6.20
CA SER A 272 13.11 15.00 -5.73
C SER A 272 14.07 13.99 -6.34
N ASP A 273 15.38 14.32 -6.33
CA ASP A 273 16.44 13.38 -6.75
C ASP A 273 16.47 12.13 -5.87
N GLU A 274 16.14 12.28 -4.58
CA GLU A 274 16.06 11.16 -3.65
C GLU A 274 14.91 10.20 -4.00
N GLU A 275 13.75 10.73 -4.42
CA GLU A 275 12.66 9.91 -4.96
C GLU A 275 13.11 9.20 -6.24
N ALA A 276 13.77 9.91 -7.15
CA ALA A 276 14.27 9.35 -8.40
C ALA A 276 15.23 8.17 -8.17
N ASP A 277 16.02 8.20 -7.11
CA ASP A 277 16.86 7.07 -6.69
C ASP A 277 16.01 5.83 -6.37
N TYR A 278 14.88 5.95 -5.67
CA TYR A 278 13.96 4.84 -5.39
C TYR A 278 13.17 4.40 -6.62
N LEU A 279 12.80 5.32 -7.49
CA LEU A 279 12.13 5.00 -8.74
C LEU A 279 13.08 4.30 -9.74
N GLY A 280 14.37 4.63 -9.71
CA GLY A 280 15.42 4.11 -10.58
C GLY A 280 15.81 2.65 -10.32
N ILE A 281 14.89 1.79 -9.88
CA ILE A 281 15.11 0.36 -9.69
C ILE A 281 15.24 -0.33 -11.05
N PRO A 282 16.31 -1.09 -11.36
CA PRO A 282 16.43 -1.85 -12.58
C PRO A 282 15.22 -2.76 -12.84
N GLY A 283 14.86 -2.94 -14.11
CA GLY A 283 13.65 -3.67 -14.50
C GLY A 283 13.71 -5.17 -14.27
N LEU A 284 14.93 -5.72 -14.18
CA LEU A 284 15.19 -7.15 -14.06
C LEU A 284 16.13 -7.40 -12.88
N LEU A 285 15.55 -7.59 -11.71
CA LEU A 285 16.25 -7.98 -10.48
C LEU A 285 15.48 -9.13 -9.82
N ASP A 286 16.21 -10.12 -9.33
CA ASP A 286 15.61 -11.12 -8.44
C ASP A 286 15.27 -10.49 -7.06
N ALA A 287 14.57 -11.24 -6.22
CA ALA A 287 14.09 -10.73 -4.94
C ALA A 287 15.22 -10.36 -3.98
N GLU A 288 16.32 -11.10 -4.02
CA GLU A 288 17.48 -10.92 -3.14
C GLU A 288 18.26 -9.68 -3.56
N GLN A 289 18.49 -9.52 -4.86
CA GLN A 289 19.13 -8.32 -5.45
C GLN A 289 18.29 -7.06 -5.19
N MET A 290 16.96 -7.15 -5.30
CA MET A 290 16.05 -6.06 -5.01
C MET A 290 16.15 -5.63 -3.54
N ARG A 291 16.13 -6.59 -2.61
CA ARG A 291 16.26 -6.33 -1.18
C ARG A 291 17.62 -5.65 -0.87
N ALA A 292 18.70 -6.18 -1.40
CA ALA A 292 20.04 -5.61 -1.21
C ALA A 292 20.13 -4.18 -1.76
N LEU A 293 19.50 -3.92 -2.91
CA LEU A 293 19.44 -2.59 -3.51
C LEU A 293 18.66 -1.60 -2.62
N LEU A 294 17.50 -1.99 -2.12
CA LEU A 294 16.67 -1.13 -1.26
C LEU A 294 17.37 -0.81 0.06
N HIS A 295 18.03 -1.78 0.70
CA HIS A 295 18.85 -1.55 1.89
C HIS A 295 19.98 -0.56 1.62
N ARG A 296 20.76 -0.78 0.54
CA ARG A 296 21.86 0.12 0.18
C ARG A 296 21.36 1.56 -0.04
N ARG A 297 20.25 1.75 -0.73
CA ARG A 297 19.67 3.09 -0.97
C ARG A 297 19.21 3.77 0.31
N GLN A 298 18.61 3.02 1.21
CA GLN A 298 18.23 3.55 2.52
C GLN A 298 19.47 3.98 3.32
N ASP A 299 20.54 3.17 3.32
CA ASP A 299 21.77 3.49 4.02
C ASP A 299 22.47 4.73 3.40
N GLU A 300 22.51 4.82 2.07
CA GLU A 300 23.03 5.99 1.34
C GLU A 300 22.24 7.27 1.65
N GLN A 301 20.90 7.17 1.70
CA GLN A 301 20.04 8.29 2.06
C GLN A 301 20.28 8.75 3.51
N LEU A 302 20.37 7.82 4.45
CA LEU A 302 20.65 8.13 5.85
C LEU A 302 22.02 8.80 6.00
N GLN A 303 23.05 8.32 5.27
CA GLN A 303 24.39 8.94 5.28
C GLN A 303 24.39 10.35 4.68
N LYS A 304 23.71 10.56 3.53
CA LYS A 304 23.59 11.89 2.91
C LYS A 304 22.91 12.89 3.87
N ARG A 305 21.84 12.49 4.53
CA ARG A 305 21.11 13.32 5.51
C ARG A 305 21.95 13.61 6.75
N ALA A 306 22.67 12.64 7.27
CA ALA A 306 23.59 12.82 8.39
C ALA A 306 24.69 13.81 8.07
N GLN A 307 25.28 13.76 6.85
CA GLN A 307 26.30 14.69 6.37
C GLN A 307 25.74 16.11 6.16
N ALA A 308 24.49 16.23 5.73
CA ALA A 308 23.80 17.50 5.55
C ALA A 308 23.33 18.13 6.88
N GLY A 309 23.53 17.46 8.03
CA GLY A 309 23.01 17.92 9.32
C GLY A 309 21.50 17.90 9.42
N ALA A 310 20.81 17.26 8.48
CA ALA A 310 19.38 17.13 8.49
C ALA A 310 18.95 16.14 9.59
N PRO A 311 17.82 16.38 10.28
CA PRO A 311 17.32 15.44 11.25
C PRO A 311 17.11 14.07 10.58
N ALA A 312 17.44 13.00 11.31
CA ALA A 312 17.16 11.65 10.84
C ALA A 312 15.69 11.57 10.37
N PRO A 313 15.39 10.88 9.25
CA PRO A 313 14.01 10.74 8.81
C PRO A 313 13.23 10.18 9.98
N SER A 314 12.19 10.88 10.39
CA SER A 314 11.28 10.34 11.37
C SER A 314 10.74 9.05 10.76
N MET A 315 10.91 7.92 11.46
CA MET A 315 10.22 6.70 11.04
C MET A 315 8.77 7.09 10.75
N THR A 316 8.27 6.67 9.60
CA THR A 316 6.87 6.93 9.25
C THR A 316 5.98 6.52 10.41
N THR A 317 4.87 7.16 10.61
CA THR A 317 3.94 6.80 11.69
C THR A 317 3.54 5.34 11.61
N HIS A 318 3.40 4.81 10.38
CA HIS A 318 3.15 3.38 10.17
C HIS A 318 4.35 2.52 10.62
N GLY A 319 5.57 2.91 10.30
CA GLY A 319 6.79 2.24 10.77
C GLY A 319 6.91 2.25 12.29
N GLN A 320 6.64 3.39 12.91
CA GLN A 320 6.61 3.53 14.38
C GLN A 320 5.54 2.63 15.02
N LEU A 321 4.33 2.60 14.47
CA LEU A 321 3.24 1.75 14.95
C LEU A 321 3.58 0.26 14.80
N ARG A 322 4.20 -0.12 13.69
CA ARG A 322 4.65 -1.50 13.46
C ARG A 322 5.72 -1.93 14.46
N GLU A 323 6.70 -1.08 14.72
CA GLU A 323 7.75 -1.35 15.69
C GLU A 323 7.19 -1.45 17.12
N LEU A 324 6.30 -0.53 17.50
CA LEU A 324 5.62 -0.59 18.80
C LEU A 324 4.74 -1.85 18.95
N ARG A 325 4.06 -2.28 17.90
CA ARG A 325 3.28 -3.54 17.92
C ARG A 325 4.19 -4.75 18.07
N ARG A 326 5.33 -4.76 17.35
CA ARG A 326 6.33 -5.83 17.47
C ARG A 326 6.92 -5.90 18.88
N GLU A 327 7.29 -4.75 19.46
CA GLU A 327 7.77 -4.65 20.83
C GLU A 327 6.73 -5.14 21.84
N LEU A 328 5.48 -4.68 21.70
CA LEU A 328 4.38 -5.13 22.55
C LEU A 328 4.17 -6.63 22.49
N ASN A 329 4.15 -7.23 21.29
CA ASN A 329 3.99 -8.68 21.11
C ASN A 329 5.16 -9.46 21.72
N ALA A 330 6.39 -8.97 21.59
CA ALA A 330 7.56 -9.61 22.22
C ALA A 330 7.44 -9.60 23.75
N LEU A 331 7.03 -8.47 24.34
CA LEU A 331 6.83 -8.35 25.78
C LEU A 331 5.65 -9.22 26.28
N VAL A 332 4.58 -9.33 25.50
CA VAL A 332 3.44 -10.22 25.79
C VAL A 332 3.88 -11.69 25.76
N SER A 333 4.76 -12.07 24.82
CA SER A 333 5.34 -13.43 24.80
C SER A 333 6.18 -13.71 26.06
N VAL A 334 6.96 -12.75 26.53
CA VAL A 334 7.69 -12.88 27.81
C VAL A 334 6.72 -13.04 28.97
N ALA A 335 5.66 -12.21 29.03
CA ALA A 335 4.63 -12.31 30.06
C ALA A 335 3.89 -13.66 30.02
N HIS A 336 3.61 -14.20 28.84
CA HIS A 336 3.02 -15.53 28.66
C HIS A 336 3.90 -16.62 29.29
N HIS A 337 5.20 -16.64 28.95
CA HIS A 337 6.13 -17.64 29.50
C HIS A 337 6.30 -17.54 31.01
N ARG A 338 6.22 -16.35 31.58
CA ARG A 338 6.36 -16.12 33.03
C ARG A 338 5.10 -16.44 33.82
N THR A 339 3.93 -16.04 33.28
CA THR A 339 2.66 -16.14 33.99
C THR A 339 1.83 -17.37 33.62
N GLY A 340 2.16 -18.06 32.54
CA GLY A 340 1.38 -19.18 31.97
C GLY A 340 0.03 -18.75 31.38
N LYS A 341 -0.27 -17.45 31.34
CA LYS A 341 -1.55 -16.93 30.81
C LYS A 341 -1.51 -16.84 29.28
N PRO A 342 -2.60 -17.20 28.57
CA PRO A 342 -2.65 -17.11 27.10
C PRO A 342 -2.42 -15.66 26.59
N HIS A 343 -1.80 -15.50 25.44
CA HIS A 343 -1.55 -14.20 24.80
C HIS A 343 -2.82 -13.34 24.70
N GLY A 344 -3.94 -13.94 24.25
CA GLY A 344 -5.23 -13.25 24.15
C GLY A 344 -5.73 -12.71 25.49
N TRP A 345 -5.51 -13.45 26.59
CA TRP A 345 -5.86 -12.99 27.93
C TRP A 345 -5.02 -11.76 28.31
N ILE A 346 -3.71 -11.78 28.05
CA ILE A 346 -2.80 -10.67 28.36
C ILE A 346 -3.18 -9.42 27.57
N HIS A 347 -3.45 -9.55 26.26
CA HIS A 347 -3.91 -8.43 25.44
C HIS A 347 -5.24 -7.85 25.91
N ASN A 348 -6.19 -8.69 26.32
CA ASN A 348 -7.47 -8.24 26.86
C ASN A 348 -7.27 -7.52 28.20
N GLU A 349 -6.39 -8.01 29.08
CA GLU A 349 -6.07 -7.34 30.34
C GLU A 349 -5.39 -5.98 30.11
N LEU A 350 -4.45 -5.90 29.17
CA LEU A 350 -3.83 -4.63 28.79
C LEU A 350 -4.86 -3.65 28.21
N ARG A 351 -5.80 -4.15 27.41
CA ARG A 351 -6.90 -3.33 26.88
C ARG A 351 -7.84 -2.84 27.97
N ARG A 352 -8.12 -3.69 28.97
CA ARG A 352 -8.93 -3.30 30.12
C ARG A 352 -8.25 -2.22 30.98
N ARG A 353 -6.93 -2.31 31.18
CA ARG A 353 -6.15 -1.35 31.99
C ARG A 353 -5.91 -0.02 31.28
N CYS A 354 -5.51 -0.07 30.02
CA CYS A 354 -5.11 1.11 29.25
C CYS A 354 -6.21 1.66 28.36
N GLY A 355 -7.32 0.92 28.19
CA GLY A 355 -8.41 1.30 27.26
C GLY A 355 -8.04 1.15 25.79
N GLY A 356 -8.93 1.66 24.92
CA GLY A 356 -8.71 1.78 23.48
C GLY A 356 -9.11 0.55 22.66
N PRO A 357 -8.95 0.63 21.31
CA PRO A 357 -9.35 -0.39 20.36
C PRO A 357 -8.40 -1.62 20.38
N PRO A 358 -8.68 -2.69 19.62
CA PRO A 358 -7.73 -3.77 19.39
C PRO A 358 -6.36 -3.27 18.93
N ILE A 359 -5.30 -4.08 19.11
CA ILE A 359 -3.90 -3.71 18.84
C ILE A 359 -3.69 -3.20 17.40
N ALA A 360 -4.41 -3.74 16.43
CA ALA A 360 -4.32 -3.35 15.01
C ALA A 360 -4.79 -1.90 14.77
N ALA A 361 -5.75 -1.41 15.57
CA ALA A 361 -6.32 -0.07 15.46
C ALA A 361 -5.83 0.89 16.56
N ALA A 362 -4.89 0.46 17.42
CA ALA A 362 -4.40 1.26 18.52
C ALA A 362 -3.46 2.37 18.04
N THR A 363 -3.62 3.58 18.61
CA THR A 363 -2.75 4.73 18.36
C THR A 363 -1.36 4.53 18.98
N ARG A 364 -0.39 5.37 18.59
CA ARG A 364 0.98 5.35 19.12
C ARG A 364 1.01 5.44 20.65
N ASP A 365 0.22 6.36 21.21
CA ASP A 365 0.20 6.59 22.65
C ASP A 365 -0.46 5.44 23.41
N GLN A 366 -1.51 4.83 22.83
CA GLN A 366 -2.15 3.64 23.37
C GLN A 366 -1.22 2.42 23.35
N LEU A 367 -0.42 2.24 22.28
CA LEU A 367 0.58 1.18 22.20
C LEU A 367 1.69 1.38 23.25
N LYS A 368 2.20 2.61 23.39
CA LYS A 368 3.19 2.94 24.44
C LYS A 368 2.65 2.66 25.84
N ALA A 369 1.43 3.13 26.17
CA ALA A 369 0.80 2.87 27.45
C ALA A 369 0.67 1.36 27.73
N ARG A 370 0.33 0.54 26.70
CA ARG A 370 0.27 -0.92 26.85
C ARG A 370 1.63 -1.56 27.01
N ILE A 371 2.68 -1.05 26.34
CA ILE A 371 4.07 -1.49 26.52
C ILE A 371 4.51 -1.25 27.96
N ASP A 372 4.23 -0.07 28.49
CA ASP A 372 4.60 0.26 29.87
C ASP A 372 3.83 -0.61 30.86
N ALA A 373 2.53 -0.85 30.64
CA ALA A 373 1.72 -1.73 31.49
C ALA A 373 2.20 -3.19 31.47
N VAL A 374 2.61 -3.73 30.32
CA VAL A 374 3.15 -5.10 30.27
C VAL A 374 4.54 -5.20 30.87
N ARG A 375 5.36 -4.15 30.76
CA ARG A 375 6.66 -4.08 31.47
C ARG A 375 6.48 -4.12 33.00
N GLN A 376 5.48 -3.39 33.51
CA GLN A 376 5.13 -3.45 34.95
C GLN A 376 4.64 -4.85 35.33
N LEU A 377 3.75 -5.47 34.57
CA LEU A 377 3.33 -6.86 34.77
C LEU A 377 4.52 -7.83 34.80
N ASN A 378 5.50 -7.61 33.92
CA ASN A 378 6.71 -8.42 33.89
C ASN A 378 7.66 -8.15 35.05
N ALA A 379 7.60 -6.99 35.69
CA ALA A 379 8.41 -6.64 36.87
C ALA A 379 7.81 -7.14 38.20
N GLU A 380 6.48 -7.22 38.29
CA GLU A 380 5.73 -7.63 39.48
C GLU A 380 5.56 -9.17 39.57
N SER A 381 5.84 -9.91 38.50
CA SER A 381 5.73 -11.37 38.45
C SER A 381 7.09 -12.04 38.54
#